data_56eef6b0e9e1f3eaa40b76bebc808e27
#
_entry.id   56eef6b0e9e1f3eaa40b76bebc808e27
#
_cell.length_a   1.000
_cell.length_b   1.000
_cell.length_c   1.000
_cell.angle_alpha   90.00
_cell.angle_beta   90.00
_cell.angle_gamma   90.00
#
_symmetry.space_group_name_H-M   'P 1'
#
loop_
_entity.id
_entity.type
_entity.pdbx_description
1 polymer ?
#
loop_
_entity_poly.entity_id
_entity_poly.type
_entity_poly.pdbx_seq_one_letter_code
_entity_poly.pdbx_strand_id
1 'polypeptide(L)'
;ETELGKKVDEYIRYQFYLENNPEFNDAVNSIVQKVAAVCDRNTLSFTCTILLSPSINAFSAPGGYIYLTYGLLKFAQTEDEVAGIVGHEVAHASLRHASKLYHEIMEILSHQDKGINDAANVLLLNSYLEEFEQDADTTGVVYARKAGFNPTGLLDFLERHFALLMRRRMLGMPDSVATATISTRLNHLREYIATLEKKE
;
A
#
# COMPACT_ATOMS: atom_id res chain seq x y z
N GLU A 1 -16.72 -6.62 -6.50
CA GLU A 1 -15.34 -6.21 -6.22
C GLU A 1 -14.56 -5.94 -7.52
N THR A 2 -14.50 -6.91 -8.43
CA THR A 2 -13.73 -6.79 -9.70
C THR A 2 -14.23 -5.64 -10.58
N GLU A 3 -15.54 -5.46 -10.72
CA GLU A 3 -16.11 -4.36 -11.52
C GLU A 3 -15.83 -3.00 -10.90
N LEU A 4 -15.90 -2.91 -9.57
CA LEU A 4 -15.54 -1.69 -8.85
C LEU A 4 -14.07 -1.36 -9.06
N GLY A 5 -13.18 -2.34 -8.90
CA GLY A 5 -11.75 -2.17 -9.11
C GLY A 5 -11.41 -1.69 -10.50
N LYS A 6 -12.07 -2.23 -11.53
CA LYS A 6 -11.90 -1.79 -12.92
C LYS A 6 -12.25 -0.32 -13.11
N LYS A 7 -13.37 0.14 -12.55
CA LYS A 7 -13.78 1.55 -12.64
C LYS A 7 -12.80 2.48 -11.90
N VAL A 8 -12.28 2.03 -10.74
CA VAL A 8 -11.24 2.77 -10.00
C VAL A 8 -9.95 2.82 -10.83
N ASP A 9 -9.53 1.71 -11.45
CA ASP A 9 -8.34 1.67 -12.29
C ASP A 9 -8.46 2.60 -13.51
N GLU A 10 -9.61 2.60 -14.20
CA GLU A 10 -9.88 3.50 -15.31
C GLU A 10 -9.76 4.98 -14.87
N TYR A 11 -10.31 5.32 -13.70
CA TYR A 11 -10.22 6.67 -13.14
C TYR A 11 -8.76 7.05 -12.81
N ILE A 12 -7.99 6.16 -12.16
CA ILE A 12 -6.60 6.42 -11.80
C ILE A 12 -5.74 6.61 -13.05
N ARG A 13 -5.91 5.76 -14.07
CA ARG A 13 -5.20 5.88 -15.36
C ARG A 13 -5.52 7.17 -16.10
N TYR A 14 -6.68 7.73 -15.90
CA TYR A 14 -7.05 9.03 -16.44
C TYR A 14 -6.40 10.19 -15.68
N GLN A 15 -6.19 10.06 -14.36
CA GLN A 15 -5.67 11.13 -13.50
C GLN A 15 -4.14 11.21 -13.48
N PHE A 16 -3.44 10.11 -13.74
CA PHE A 16 -1.99 10.02 -13.58
C PHE A 16 -1.28 9.64 -14.87
N TYR A 17 -0.08 10.20 -15.07
CA TYR A 17 0.86 9.66 -16.03
C TYR A 17 1.45 8.35 -15.51
N LEU A 18 1.63 7.38 -16.41
CA LEU A 18 2.11 6.05 -16.08
C LEU A 18 3.55 5.85 -16.54
N GLU A 19 4.31 5.06 -15.79
CA GLU A 19 5.63 4.60 -16.20
C GLU A 19 5.50 3.62 -17.37
N ASN A 20 6.28 3.87 -18.43
CA ASN A 20 6.20 3.10 -19.68
C ASN A 20 7.46 2.28 -19.98
N ASN A 21 8.48 2.31 -19.10
CA ASN A 21 9.68 1.49 -19.29
C ASN A 21 9.35 0.01 -18.97
N PRO A 22 9.40 -0.91 -19.96
CA PRO A 22 9.02 -2.31 -19.74
C PRO A 22 9.91 -2.99 -18.71
N GLU A 23 11.23 -2.80 -18.76
CA GLU A 23 12.18 -3.48 -17.86
C GLU A 23 11.93 -3.08 -16.40
N PHE A 24 11.65 -1.80 -16.17
CA PHE A 24 11.34 -1.29 -14.85
C PHE A 24 9.99 -1.81 -14.33
N ASN A 25 8.97 -1.81 -15.17
CA ASN A 25 7.66 -2.36 -14.85
C ASN A 25 7.74 -3.86 -14.57
N ASP A 26 8.49 -4.63 -15.38
CA ASP A 26 8.65 -6.08 -15.21
C ASP A 26 9.39 -6.42 -13.92
N ALA A 27 10.41 -5.66 -13.54
CA ALA A 27 11.14 -5.84 -12.29
C ALA A 27 10.21 -5.68 -11.08
N VAL A 28 9.40 -4.60 -11.04
CA VAL A 28 8.44 -4.36 -9.95
C VAL A 28 7.32 -5.42 -9.96
N ASN A 29 6.76 -5.74 -11.14
CA ASN A 29 5.74 -6.77 -11.26
C ASN A 29 6.24 -8.15 -10.84
N SER A 30 7.51 -8.48 -11.05
CA SER A 30 8.11 -9.73 -10.55
C SER A 30 8.00 -9.85 -9.02
N ILE A 31 8.25 -8.76 -8.30
CA ILE A 31 8.09 -8.73 -6.83
C ILE A 31 6.61 -8.92 -6.47
N VAL A 32 5.71 -8.19 -7.14
CA VAL A 32 4.26 -8.30 -6.90
C VAL A 32 3.76 -9.72 -7.09
N GLN A 33 4.16 -10.39 -8.18
CA GLN A 33 3.71 -11.76 -8.46
C GLN A 33 4.26 -12.77 -7.43
N LYS A 34 5.50 -12.62 -6.98
CA LYS A 34 6.06 -13.46 -5.91
C LYS A 34 5.27 -13.35 -4.60
N VAL A 35 4.93 -12.13 -4.20
CA VAL A 35 4.16 -11.87 -2.98
C VAL A 35 2.70 -12.31 -3.14
N ALA A 36 2.07 -12.03 -4.28
CA ALA A 36 0.71 -12.43 -4.57
C ALA A 36 0.52 -13.96 -4.59
N ALA A 37 1.51 -14.70 -5.06
CA ALA A 37 1.46 -16.17 -5.13
C ALA A 37 1.30 -16.84 -3.76
N VAL A 38 1.73 -16.18 -2.68
CA VAL A 38 1.72 -16.73 -1.30
C VAL A 38 0.65 -16.10 -0.41
N CYS A 39 -0.15 -15.17 -0.92
CA CYS A 39 -1.24 -14.54 -0.17
C CYS A 39 -2.46 -15.46 -0.03
N ASP A 40 -3.33 -15.18 0.93
CA ASP A 40 -4.52 -16.00 1.22
C ASP A 40 -5.59 -15.94 0.11
N ARG A 41 -5.50 -14.95 -0.79
CA ARG A 41 -6.33 -14.81 -2.00
C ARG A 41 -5.52 -14.92 -3.28
N ASN A 42 -4.65 -15.92 -3.38
CA ASN A 42 -3.76 -16.14 -4.53
C ASN A 42 -4.49 -16.46 -5.87
N THR A 43 -5.79 -16.70 -5.82
CA THR A 43 -6.64 -16.80 -7.03
C THR A 43 -7.06 -15.45 -7.59
N LEU A 44 -6.85 -14.35 -6.85
CA LEU A 44 -7.08 -12.99 -7.33
C LEU A 44 -5.93 -12.61 -8.29
N SER A 45 -6.27 -12.01 -9.42
CA SER A 45 -5.26 -11.49 -10.34
C SER A 45 -4.73 -10.16 -9.82
N PHE A 46 -3.45 -10.13 -9.43
CA PHE A 46 -2.80 -8.89 -9.00
C PHE A 46 -2.08 -8.22 -10.16
N THR A 47 -2.30 -6.92 -10.31
CA THR A 47 -1.62 -6.07 -11.29
C THR A 47 -1.04 -4.84 -10.60
N CYS A 48 0.18 -4.47 -10.97
CA CYS A 48 0.81 -3.26 -10.46
C CYS A 48 0.93 -2.21 -11.56
N THR A 49 0.55 -0.99 -11.24
CA THR A 49 0.73 0.18 -12.10
C THR A 49 1.63 1.18 -11.39
N ILE A 50 2.68 1.65 -12.08
CA ILE A 50 3.60 2.65 -11.54
C ILE A 50 3.15 4.03 -12.02
N LEU A 51 2.84 4.90 -11.05
CA LEU A 51 2.39 6.27 -11.30
C LEU A 51 3.58 7.23 -11.31
N LEU A 52 3.71 8.06 -12.34
CA LEU A 52 4.74 9.09 -12.44
C LEU A 52 4.43 10.26 -11.50
N SER A 53 4.45 10.00 -10.20
CA SER A 53 4.27 10.98 -9.13
C SER A 53 5.52 11.05 -8.26
N PRO A 54 5.96 12.24 -7.84
CA PRO A 54 7.11 12.41 -6.93
C PRO A 54 6.77 12.10 -5.47
N SER A 55 5.50 11.88 -5.12
CA SER A 55 5.09 11.53 -3.77
C SER A 55 5.63 10.15 -3.37
N ILE A 56 5.87 9.94 -2.09
CA ILE A 56 6.19 8.62 -1.52
C ILE A 56 4.86 8.00 -1.10
N ASN A 57 4.28 7.17 -1.98
CA ASN A 57 2.96 6.60 -1.78
C ASN A 57 2.77 5.26 -2.47
N ALA A 58 1.97 4.36 -1.86
CA ALA A 58 1.42 3.16 -2.44
C ALA A 58 -0.04 3.03 -2.01
N PHE A 59 -0.85 2.36 -2.78
CA PHE A 59 -2.22 2.03 -2.42
C PHE A 59 -2.76 0.90 -3.29
N SER A 60 -3.79 0.22 -2.80
CA SER A 60 -4.49 -0.83 -3.52
C SER A 60 -5.96 -0.47 -3.74
N ALA A 61 -6.51 -0.93 -4.87
CA ALA A 61 -7.93 -0.84 -5.16
C ALA A 61 -8.58 -2.24 -5.16
N PRO A 62 -9.91 -2.33 -5.02
CA PRO A 62 -10.62 -3.60 -5.11
C PRO A 62 -10.25 -4.38 -6.37
N GLY A 63 -10.23 -5.71 -6.31
CA GLY A 63 -9.94 -6.55 -7.48
C GLY A 63 -8.46 -6.84 -7.75
N GLY A 64 -7.55 -6.45 -6.83
CA GLY A 64 -6.12 -6.77 -6.93
C GLY A 64 -5.27 -5.73 -7.68
N TYR A 65 -5.80 -4.53 -7.89
CA TYR A 65 -5.04 -3.42 -8.48
C TYR A 65 -4.14 -2.78 -7.41
N ILE A 66 -2.84 -2.73 -7.69
CA ILE A 66 -1.82 -2.12 -6.83
C ILE A 66 -1.19 -0.94 -7.58
N TYR A 67 -0.98 0.16 -6.88
CA TYR A 67 -0.36 1.37 -7.41
C TYR A 67 0.83 1.75 -6.54
N LEU A 68 1.98 1.92 -7.19
CA LEU A 68 3.18 2.43 -6.57
C LEU A 68 3.58 3.74 -7.27
N THR A 69 3.98 4.74 -6.51
CA THR A 69 4.49 5.97 -7.11
C THR A 69 5.97 5.84 -7.44
N TYR A 70 6.40 6.54 -8.48
CA TYR A 70 7.80 6.62 -8.85
C TYR A 70 8.66 7.20 -7.70
N GLY A 71 8.11 8.18 -6.96
CA GLY A 71 8.78 8.74 -5.78
C GLY A 71 9.03 7.73 -4.68
N LEU A 72 8.08 6.81 -4.44
CA LEU A 72 8.26 5.70 -3.50
C LEU A 72 9.37 4.76 -3.96
N LEU A 73 9.34 4.32 -5.22
CA LEU A 73 10.35 3.40 -5.77
C LEU A 73 11.75 4.02 -5.79
N LYS A 74 11.86 5.34 -6.01
CA LYS A 74 13.14 6.07 -5.86
C LYS A 74 13.60 6.20 -4.41
N PHE A 75 12.70 6.21 -3.46
CA PHE A 75 13.02 6.32 -2.04
C PHE A 75 13.40 4.96 -1.44
N ALA A 76 12.82 3.87 -1.92
CA ALA A 76 13.19 2.51 -1.54
C ALA A 76 14.67 2.23 -1.89
N GLN A 77 15.38 1.52 -1.00
CA GLN A 77 16.79 1.22 -1.13
C GLN A 77 17.08 -0.23 -1.50
N THR A 78 16.12 -1.12 -1.23
CA THR A 78 16.28 -2.57 -1.46
C THR A 78 15.01 -3.16 -2.06
N GLU A 79 15.14 -4.33 -2.69
CA GLU A 79 13.98 -5.11 -3.12
C GLU A 79 13.13 -5.58 -1.95
N ASP A 80 13.74 -5.85 -0.80
CA ASP A 80 13.02 -6.25 0.42
C ASP A 80 12.07 -5.15 0.91
N GLU A 81 12.47 -3.89 0.80
CA GLU A 81 11.60 -2.76 1.13
C GLU A 81 10.41 -2.65 0.17
N VAL A 82 10.67 -2.79 -1.13
CA VAL A 82 9.60 -2.82 -2.14
C VAL A 82 8.67 -4.00 -1.89
N ALA A 83 9.21 -5.18 -1.59
CA ALA A 83 8.43 -6.37 -1.27
C ALA A 83 7.61 -6.23 0.02
N GLY A 84 8.15 -5.54 1.03
CA GLY A 84 7.43 -5.22 2.26
C GLY A 84 6.22 -4.32 2.00
N ILE A 85 6.39 -3.26 1.17
CA ILE A 85 5.31 -2.38 0.76
C ILE A 85 4.29 -3.12 -0.10
N VAL A 86 4.75 -3.89 -1.08
CA VAL A 86 3.86 -4.74 -1.91
C VAL A 86 3.10 -5.73 -1.04
N GLY A 87 3.75 -6.33 -0.05
CA GLY A 87 3.10 -7.22 0.91
C GLY A 87 1.96 -6.55 1.66
N HIS A 88 2.18 -5.31 2.11
CA HIS A 88 1.17 -4.48 2.75
C HIS A 88 -0.03 -4.21 1.81
N GLU A 89 0.21 -3.83 0.56
CA GLU A 89 -0.86 -3.57 -0.42
C GLU A 89 -1.61 -4.86 -0.82
N VAL A 90 -0.89 -5.97 -0.99
CA VAL A 90 -1.50 -7.30 -1.23
C VAL A 90 -2.34 -7.72 -0.02
N ALA A 91 -1.91 -7.42 1.21
CA ALA A 91 -2.68 -7.69 2.41
C ALA A 91 -3.99 -6.88 2.45
N HIS A 92 -3.96 -5.58 2.12
CA HIS A 92 -5.17 -4.77 1.99
C HIS A 92 -6.18 -5.38 1.00
N ALA A 93 -5.72 -5.83 -0.17
CA ALA A 93 -6.56 -6.48 -1.17
C ALA A 93 -7.07 -7.86 -0.70
N SER A 94 -6.20 -8.65 -0.03
CA SER A 94 -6.53 -9.98 0.49
C SER A 94 -7.56 -9.90 1.61
N LEU A 95 -7.44 -8.95 2.52
CA LEU A 95 -8.35 -8.68 3.64
C LEU A 95 -9.59 -7.86 3.22
N ARG A 96 -9.66 -7.45 1.95
CA ARG A 96 -10.76 -6.65 1.36
C ARG A 96 -10.97 -5.29 2.03
N HIS A 97 -9.90 -4.65 2.52
CA HIS A 97 -10.01 -3.37 3.23
C HIS A 97 -10.61 -2.28 2.36
N ALA A 98 -10.17 -2.17 1.09
CA ALA A 98 -10.75 -1.21 0.13
C ALA A 98 -12.25 -1.46 -0.12
N SER A 99 -12.68 -2.72 -0.20
CA SER A 99 -14.09 -3.05 -0.42
C SER A 99 -14.94 -2.74 0.82
N LYS A 100 -14.44 -3.02 2.02
CA LYS A 100 -15.10 -2.68 3.28
C LYS A 100 -15.27 -1.17 3.41
N LEU A 101 -14.18 -0.42 3.23
CA LEU A 101 -14.20 1.04 3.27
C LEU A 101 -15.14 1.64 2.23
N TYR A 102 -15.16 1.09 1.00
CA TYR A 102 -16.08 1.52 -0.04
C TYR A 102 -17.55 1.36 0.37
N HIS A 103 -17.92 0.23 0.97
CA HIS A 103 -19.29 0.01 1.43
C HIS A 103 -19.69 1.01 2.52
N GLU A 104 -18.82 1.26 3.49
CA GLU A 104 -19.06 2.25 4.55
C GLU A 104 -19.22 3.66 3.97
N ILE A 105 -18.35 4.05 3.03
CA ILE A 105 -18.42 5.36 2.37
C ILE A 105 -19.69 5.48 1.56
N MET A 106 -20.06 4.45 0.78
CA MET A 106 -21.26 4.47 -0.04
C MET A 106 -22.53 4.51 0.80
N GLU A 107 -22.56 3.89 1.96
CA GLU A 107 -23.65 4.01 2.93
C GLU A 107 -23.80 5.45 3.41
N ILE A 108 -22.69 6.11 3.77
CA ILE A 108 -22.68 7.53 4.17
C ILE A 108 -23.08 8.45 3.01
N LEU A 109 -22.57 8.20 1.79
CA LEU A 109 -22.81 9.03 0.61
C LEU A 109 -24.16 8.78 -0.05
N SER A 110 -24.84 7.66 0.22
CA SER A 110 -26.19 7.38 -0.29
C SER A 110 -27.22 8.44 0.09
N HIS A 111 -26.90 9.25 1.09
CA HIS A 111 -27.69 10.41 1.53
C HIS A 111 -27.23 11.73 0.90
N GLN A 112 -26.24 11.71 0.00
CA GLN A 112 -25.69 12.87 -0.70
C GLN A 112 -25.42 12.47 -2.15
N ASP A 113 -25.89 13.24 -3.14
CA ASP A 113 -25.71 12.98 -4.60
C ASP A 113 -24.22 12.93 -5.04
N LYS A 114 -23.41 12.06 -4.43
CA LYS A 114 -21.97 11.90 -4.70
C LYS A 114 -21.69 10.51 -5.27
N GLY A 115 -20.80 10.44 -6.26
CA GLY A 115 -20.59 9.26 -7.08
C GLY A 115 -19.28 8.51 -6.80
N ILE A 116 -18.97 7.53 -7.67
CA ILE A 116 -17.82 6.63 -7.60
C ILE A 116 -16.46 7.37 -7.58
N ASN A 117 -16.41 8.58 -8.18
CA ASN A 117 -15.19 9.41 -8.18
C ASN A 117 -14.81 9.88 -6.77
N ASP A 118 -15.80 10.13 -5.91
CA ASP A 118 -15.56 10.54 -4.52
C ASP A 118 -15.03 9.36 -3.71
N ALA A 119 -15.53 8.14 -3.95
CA ALA A 119 -15.01 6.91 -3.34
C ALA A 119 -13.57 6.61 -3.80
N ALA A 120 -13.26 6.80 -5.11
CA ALA A 120 -11.90 6.67 -5.62
C ALA A 120 -10.95 7.70 -4.98
N ASN A 121 -11.39 8.95 -4.82
CA ASN A 121 -10.61 9.97 -4.14
C ASN A 121 -10.33 9.63 -2.67
N VAL A 122 -11.29 9.02 -1.96
CA VAL A 122 -11.07 8.59 -0.57
C VAL A 122 -10.03 7.46 -0.50
N LEU A 123 -10.06 6.50 -1.43
CA LEU A 123 -9.03 5.46 -1.54
C LEU A 123 -7.64 6.06 -1.86
N LEU A 124 -7.60 7.10 -2.71
CA LEU A 124 -6.38 7.83 -3.05
C LEU A 124 -5.81 8.64 -1.88
N LEU A 125 -6.67 9.14 -0.98
CA LEU A 125 -6.28 9.95 0.17
C LEU A 125 -5.72 9.13 1.34
N ASN A 126 -5.67 7.80 1.22
CA ASN A 126 -5.02 6.87 2.15
C ASN A 126 -5.43 7.04 3.61
N SER A 127 -6.70 6.92 3.89
CA SER A 127 -7.19 6.94 5.26
C SER A 127 -7.88 5.62 5.59
N TYR A 128 -7.12 4.52 5.55
CA TYR A 128 -7.60 3.30 6.19
C TYR A 128 -7.66 3.51 7.70
N LEU A 129 -8.61 2.82 8.35
CA LEU A 129 -8.68 2.77 9.80
C LEU A 129 -7.36 2.20 10.34
N GLU A 130 -6.93 2.67 11.50
CA GLU A 130 -5.66 2.25 12.13
C GLU A 130 -5.57 0.72 12.27
N GLU A 131 -6.68 0.06 12.60
CA GLU A 131 -6.75 -1.40 12.68
C GLU A 131 -6.49 -2.08 11.33
N PHE A 132 -6.98 -1.53 10.22
CA PHE A 132 -6.72 -2.05 8.87
C PHE A 132 -5.24 -1.89 8.47
N GLU A 133 -4.60 -0.80 8.89
CA GLU A 133 -3.17 -0.60 8.69
C GLU A 133 -2.34 -1.64 9.47
N GLN A 134 -2.70 -1.89 10.73
CA GLN A 134 -2.01 -2.88 11.56
C GLN A 134 -2.20 -4.30 11.03
N ASP A 135 -3.40 -4.65 10.59
CA ASP A 135 -3.69 -5.94 9.96
C ASP A 135 -2.91 -6.11 8.65
N ALA A 136 -2.84 -5.07 7.83
CA ALA A 136 -2.10 -5.09 6.59
C ALA A 136 -0.59 -5.15 6.82
N ASP A 137 -0.07 -4.48 7.83
CA ASP A 137 1.33 -4.52 8.22
C ASP A 137 1.76 -5.94 8.62
N THR A 138 1.04 -6.57 9.55
CA THR A 138 1.39 -7.91 10.04
C THR A 138 1.20 -8.98 8.97
N THR A 139 0.10 -8.92 8.24
CA THR A 139 -0.19 -9.86 7.15
C THR A 139 0.80 -9.68 6.00
N GLY A 140 1.12 -8.43 5.64
CA GLY A 140 2.07 -8.10 4.59
C GLY A 140 3.50 -8.58 4.88
N VAL A 141 3.97 -8.45 6.13
CA VAL A 141 5.24 -9.00 6.60
C VAL A 141 5.27 -10.52 6.42
N VAL A 142 4.17 -11.21 6.75
CA VAL A 142 4.07 -12.67 6.55
C VAL A 142 4.15 -13.03 5.07
N TYR A 143 3.46 -12.28 4.19
CA TYR A 143 3.50 -12.54 2.75
C TYR A 143 4.88 -12.28 2.16
N ALA A 144 5.53 -11.15 2.50
CA ALA A 144 6.88 -10.85 2.05
C ALA A 144 7.87 -11.95 2.46
N ARG A 145 7.81 -12.41 3.73
CA ARG A 145 8.65 -13.51 4.24
C ARG A 145 8.37 -14.83 3.51
N LYS A 146 7.11 -15.22 3.31
CA LYS A 146 6.76 -16.43 2.55
C LYS A 146 7.21 -16.37 1.10
N ALA A 147 7.28 -15.18 0.51
CA ALA A 147 7.80 -14.95 -0.83
C ALA A 147 9.34 -14.94 -0.91
N GLY A 148 10.05 -15.11 0.23
CA GLY A 148 11.50 -15.21 0.31
C GLY A 148 12.22 -13.86 0.53
N PHE A 149 11.50 -12.80 0.87
CA PHE A 149 12.07 -11.48 1.18
C PHE A 149 12.29 -11.31 2.69
N ASN A 150 13.16 -10.35 3.04
CA ASN A 150 13.41 -10.02 4.43
C ASN A 150 12.16 -9.41 5.09
N PRO A 151 11.66 -9.98 6.21
CA PRO A 151 10.47 -9.48 6.90
C PRO A 151 10.63 -8.06 7.49
N THR A 152 11.88 -7.56 7.64
CA THR A 152 12.12 -6.19 8.12
C THR A 152 11.91 -5.12 7.04
N GLY A 153 11.78 -5.49 5.76
CA GLY A 153 11.79 -4.54 4.65
C GLY A 153 10.77 -3.41 4.79
N LEU A 154 9.53 -3.72 5.20
CA LEU A 154 8.51 -2.70 5.46
C LEU A 154 8.90 -1.78 6.64
N LEU A 155 9.42 -2.35 7.72
CA LEU A 155 9.88 -1.59 8.89
C LEU A 155 11.00 -0.63 8.50
N ASP A 156 12.03 -1.11 7.81
CA ASP A 156 13.19 -0.33 7.38
C ASP A 156 12.76 0.87 6.50
N PHE A 157 11.84 0.63 5.56
CA PHE A 157 11.26 1.68 4.73
C PHE A 157 10.50 2.73 5.56
N LEU A 158 9.61 2.30 6.45
CA LEU A 158 8.80 3.20 7.27
C LEU A 158 9.64 4.01 8.26
N GLU A 159 10.70 3.44 8.83
CA GLU A 159 11.65 4.16 9.71
C GLU A 159 12.31 5.33 8.98
N ARG A 160 12.79 5.10 7.76
CA ARG A 160 13.40 6.16 6.95
C ARG A 160 12.37 7.19 6.49
N HIS A 161 11.17 6.76 6.11
CA HIS A 161 10.11 7.67 5.72
C HIS A 161 9.69 8.56 6.90
N PHE A 162 9.54 7.98 8.10
CA PHE A 162 9.26 8.73 9.32
C PHE A 162 10.36 9.76 9.63
N ALA A 163 11.63 9.36 9.53
CA ALA A 163 12.75 10.26 9.74
C ALA A 163 12.75 11.45 8.75
N LEU A 164 12.40 11.20 7.47
CA LEU A 164 12.22 12.23 6.47
C LEU A 164 11.10 13.21 6.85
N LEU A 165 9.95 12.71 7.28
CA LEU A 165 8.81 13.52 7.69
C LEU A 165 9.14 14.38 8.91
N MET A 166 9.80 13.80 9.92
CA MET A 166 10.25 14.53 11.11
C MET A 166 11.25 15.64 10.77
N ARG A 167 12.17 15.39 9.83
CA ARG A 167 13.09 16.43 9.34
C ARG A 167 12.34 17.56 8.65
N ARG A 168 11.35 17.25 7.81
CA ARG A 168 10.51 18.26 7.14
C ARG A 168 9.76 19.11 8.16
N ARG A 169 9.19 18.49 9.20
CA ARG A 169 8.51 19.17 10.30
C ARG A 169 9.44 20.15 11.04
N MET A 170 10.69 19.73 11.33
CA MET A 170 11.70 20.60 11.96
C MET A 170 12.05 21.82 11.10
N LEU A 171 11.90 21.72 9.78
CA LEU A 171 12.11 22.82 8.85
C LEU A 171 10.85 23.70 8.66
N GLY A 172 9.81 23.51 9.48
CA GLY A 172 8.58 24.31 9.42
C GLY A 172 7.65 23.95 8.26
N MET A 173 7.85 22.80 7.62
CA MET A 173 6.92 22.30 6.60
C MET A 173 5.65 21.76 7.28
N PRO A 174 4.49 21.84 6.60
CA PRO A 174 3.24 21.35 7.16
C PRO A 174 3.36 19.88 7.59
N ASP A 175 2.83 19.57 8.77
CA ASP A 175 2.72 18.20 9.26
C ASP A 175 1.70 17.45 8.40
N SER A 176 1.99 16.20 8.06
CA SER A 176 1.03 15.33 7.39
C SER A 176 0.38 14.39 8.41
N VAL A 177 -0.89 14.07 8.22
CA VAL A 177 -1.60 13.04 9.02
C VAL A 177 -0.82 11.73 9.04
N ALA A 178 -0.07 11.45 7.97
CA ALA A 178 0.81 10.29 7.85
C ALA A 178 1.84 10.17 9.00
N THR A 179 2.29 11.28 9.60
CA THR A 179 3.34 11.22 10.64
C THR A 179 2.87 10.49 11.91
N ALA A 180 1.66 10.75 12.38
CA ALA A 180 1.11 10.07 13.57
C ALA A 180 0.85 8.58 13.28
N THR A 181 0.22 8.28 12.15
CA THR A 181 -0.08 6.90 11.72
C THR A 181 1.19 6.06 11.57
N ILE A 182 2.25 6.60 10.93
CA ILE A 182 3.52 5.88 10.80
C ILE A 182 4.16 5.59 12.15
N SER A 183 4.10 6.53 13.12
CA SER A 183 4.66 6.30 14.45
C SER A 183 4.02 5.11 15.16
N THR A 184 2.70 4.98 15.12
CA THR A 184 1.97 3.84 15.70
C THR A 184 2.33 2.53 14.98
N ARG A 185 2.35 2.55 13.65
CA ARG A 185 2.72 1.39 12.81
C ARG A 185 4.13 0.89 13.11
N LEU A 186 5.11 1.78 13.28
CA LEU A 186 6.49 1.41 13.61
C LEU A 186 6.59 0.61 14.92
N ASN A 187 5.88 1.04 15.96
CA ASN A 187 5.88 0.33 17.23
C ASN A 187 5.26 -1.07 17.09
N HIS A 188 4.11 -1.14 16.44
CA HIS A 188 3.42 -2.41 16.19
C HIS A 188 4.27 -3.39 15.36
N LEU A 189 4.89 -2.93 14.27
CA LEU A 189 5.75 -3.74 13.42
C LEU A 189 6.99 -4.27 14.15
N ARG A 190 7.66 -3.44 14.97
CA ARG A 190 8.81 -3.89 15.76
C ARG A 190 8.45 -5.00 16.72
N GLU A 191 7.34 -4.84 17.44
CA GLU A 191 6.84 -5.86 18.36
C GLU A 191 6.50 -7.16 17.62
N TYR A 192 5.79 -7.05 16.48
CA TYR A 192 5.40 -8.21 15.70
C TYR A 192 6.61 -8.95 15.12
N ILE A 193 7.55 -8.28 14.48
CA ILE A 193 8.76 -8.88 13.90
C ILE A 193 9.58 -9.59 14.98
N ALA A 194 9.75 -8.98 16.16
CA ALA A 194 10.42 -9.62 17.29
C ALA A 194 9.73 -10.92 17.76
N THR A 195 8.45 -11.09 17.52
CA THR A 195 7.74 -12.37 17.81
C THR A 195 8.02 -13.43 16.76
N LEU A 196 8.28 -13.03 15.49
CA LEU A 196 8.60 -13.98 14.43
C LEU A 196 10.00 -14.60 14.62
N GLU A 197 10.98 -13.79 15.06
CA GLU A 197 12.34 -14.25 15.31
C GLU A 197 12.45 -15.24 16.49
N LYS A 198 11.55 -15.15 17.46
CA LYS A 198 11.54 -16.07 18.63
C LYS A 198 10.93 -17.44 18.33
N LYS A 199 10.28 -17.61 17.18
CA LYS A 199 9.61 -18.86 16.77
C LYS A 199 10.47 -19.73 15.82
N GLU A 200 11.68 -19.27 15.50
CA GLU A 200 12.73 -20.00 14.79
C GLU A 200 13.70 -20.66 15.79
#